data_0c471e3f58996820ec7c1377523cc56b
#
_entry.id   0c471e3f58996820ec7c1377523cc56b
#
_cell.length_a   1.000
_cell.length_b   1.000
_cell.length_c   1.000
_cell.angle_alpha   90.00
_cell.angle_beta   90.00
_cell.angle_gamma   90.00
#
_symmetry.space_group_name_H-M   'P 1'
#
loop_
_entity.id
_entity.type
_entity.pdbx_description
1 polymer ?
#
loop_
_entity_poly.entity_id
_entity_poly.type
_entity_poly.pdbx_seq_one_letter_code
_entity_poly.pdbx_strand_id
1 'polypeptide(L)'
;NALSILTEIMPGEVFVTGAKLVFPANRQTPIAADLDLRLIGGDTKIGAGFDWRETSGEIWTIEVTTGRGATLKLERGGARLLVDAKVTIDTPPREYQDIYARFAELLAAGRSEVDPRPLWLVADAFLMGERVVTGPFEWQGDV
;
A
#
# COMPACT_ATOMS: atom_id res chain seq x y z
N ASN A 1 2.89 1.51 4.18
CA ASN A 1 2.83 0.06 4.39
C ASN A 1 2.27 -0.67 3.15
N ALA A 2 1.11 -0.30 2.52
CA ALA A 2 0.61 -1.00 1.33
C ALA A 2 1.63 -1.00 0.16
N LEU A 3 2.30 0.11 -0.12
CA LEU A 3 3.33 0.16 -1.16
C LEU A 3 4.58 -0.65 -0.80
N SER A 4 4.92 -0.79 0.49
CA SER A 4 6.02 -1.66 0.92
C SER A 4 5.70 -3.13 0.65
N ILE A 5 4.47 -3.55 0.92
CA ILE A 5 4.04 -4.91 0.58
C ILE A 5 4.02 -5.11 -0.93
N LEU A 6 3.52 -4.14 -1.68
CA LEU A 6 3.53 -4.20 -3.14
C LEU A 6 4.93 -4.41 -3.69
N THR A 7 5.91 -3.61 -3.27
CA THR A 7 7.30 -3.73 -3.74
C THR A 7 7.97 -5.03 -3.33
N GLU A 8 7.51 -5.67 -2.26
CA GLU A 8 8.03 -6.96 -1.77
C GLU A 8 7.45 -8.15 -2.53
N ILE A 9 6.13 -8.14 -2.82
CA ILE A 9 5.47 -9.28 -3.47
C ILE A 9 5.61 -9.30 -4.99
N MET A 10 5.93 -8.16 -5.61
CA MET A 10 6.06 -8.09 -7.06
C MET A 10 7.38 -8.72 -7.53
N PRO A 11 7.38 -9.48 -8.65
CA PRO A 11 8.56 -10.20 -9.15
C PRO A 11 9.61 -9.29 -9.78
N GLY A 12 9.43 -7.98 -9.79
CA GLY A 12 10.33 -6.99 -10.36
C GLY A 12 9.98 -5.59 -9.92
N GLU A 13 10.72 -4.61 -10.45
CA GLU A 13 10.50 -3.21 -10.10
C GLU A 13 9.16 -2.68 -10.65
N VAL A 14 8.51 -1.87 -9.83
CA VAL A 14 7.24 -1.22 -10.14
C VAL A 14 7.47 0.29 -10.23
N PHE A 15 6.77 0.95 -11.14
CA PHE A 15 6.83 2.40 -11.32
C PHE A 15 5.43 3.00 -11.50
N VAL A 16 5.28 4.27 -11.14
CA VAL A 16 4.03 5.02 -11.30
C VAL A 16 3.90 5.45 -12.75
N THR A 17 2.73 5.20 -13.36
CA THR A 17 2.38 5.66 -14.71
C THR A 17 1.35 6.76 -14.71
N GLY A 18 0.63 6.93 -13.60
CA GLY A 18 -0.34 7.98 -13.39
C GLY A 18 -0.70 8.07 -11.91
N ALA A 19 -1.09 9.24 -11.48
CA ALA A 19 -1.59 9.46 -10.13
C ALA A 19 -2.64 10.57 -10.14
N LYS A 20 -3.64 10.44 -9.26
CA LYS A 20 -4.62 11.47 -8.97
C LYS A 20 -4.62 11.71 -7.46
N LEU A 21 -4.27 12.93 -7.06
CA LEU A 21 -4.14 13.31 -5.66
C LEU A 21 -5.25 14.32 -5.31
N VAL A 22 -6.12 13.97 -4.36
CA VAL A 22 -7.25 14.80 -3.94
C VAL A 22 -6.89 15.60 -2.71
N PHE A 23 -6.87 16.92 -2.83
CA PHE A 23 -6.51 17.85 -1.75
C PHE A 23 -7.74 18.59 -1.25
N PRO A 24 -8.01 18.58 0.05
CA PRO A 24 -8.99 19.51 0.63
C PRO A 24 -8.52 20.95 0.45
N ALA A 25 -9.47 21.86 0.19
CA ALA A 25 -9.15 23.27 -0.03
C ALA A 25 -8.43 23.94 1.16
N ASN A 26 -8.59 23.40 2.36
CA ASN A 26 -8.00 23.89 3.61
C ASN A 26 -6.80 23.06 4.11
N ARG A 27 -6.23 22.17 3.27
CA ARG A 27 -5.08 21.31 3.63
C ARG A 27 -4.03 21.30 2.52
N GLN A 28 -2.77 21.03 2.90
CA GLN A 28 -1.65 20.91 1.97
C GLN A 28 -1.31 19.44 1.65
N THR A 29 -1.92 18.50 2.36
CA THR A 29 -1.74 17.07 2.14
C THR A 29 -2.97 16.48 1.45
N PRO A 30 -2.81 15.49 0.57
CA PRO A 30 -3.95 14.82 -0.05
C PRO A 30 -4.73 14.02 0.99
N ILE A 31 -6.06 13.96 0.83
CA ILE A 31 -6.95 13.13 1.63
C ILE A 31 -7.33 11.83 0.91
N ALA A 32 -7.10 11.77 -0.39
CA ALA A 32 -7.22 10.54 -1.15
C ALA A 32 -6.19 10.54 -2.30
N ALA A 33 -5.80 9.34 -2.73
CA ALA A 33 -4.90 9.15 -3.85
C ALA A 33 -5.27 7.88 -4.61
N ASP A 34 -5.34 7.99 -5.94
CA ASP A 34 -5.43 6.86 -6.86
C ASP A 34 -4.15 6.80 -7.67
N LEU A 35 -3.50 5.64 -7.70
CA LEU A 35 -2.25 5.43 -8.42
C LEU A 35 -2.44 4.34 -9.48
N ASP A 36 -1.98 4.62 -10.68
CA ASP A 36 -1.74 3.64 -11.73
C ASP A 36 -0.26 3.29 -11.75
N LEU A 37 0.05 2.00 -11.64
CA LEU A 37 1.42 1.51 -11.63
C LEU A 37 1.59 0.37 -12.65
N ARG A 38 2.83 0.12 -13.04
CA ARG A 38 3.22 -0.98 -13.91
C ARG A 38 4.49 -1.67 -13.43
N LEU A 39 4.59 -2.94 -13.77
CA LEU A 39 5.82 -3.72 -13.63
C LEU A 39 6.76 -3.37 -14.79
N ILE A 40 8.05 -3.15 -14.50
CA ILE A 40 9.07 -2.93 -15.53
C ILE A 40 9.24 -4.21 -16.37
N GLY A 41 9.25 -4.05 -17.66
CA GLY A 41 9.42 -5.16 -18.62
C GLY A 41 8.18 -6.03 -18.81
N GLY A 42 7.00 -5.61 -18.33
CA GLY A 42 5.75 -6.33 -18.50
C GLY A 42 4.53 -5.42 -18.68
N ASP A 43 3.41 -6.03 -19.05
CA ASP A 43 2.12 -5.35 -19.25
C ASP A 43 1.24 -5.40 -17.98
N THR A 44 1.77 -5.87 -16.86
CA THR A 44 1.00 -5.96 -15.61
C THR A 44 0.60 -4.57 -15.14
N LYS A 45 -0.71 -4.35 -15.07
CA LYS A 45 -1.30 -3.11 -14.55
C LYS A 45 -1.63 -3.31 -13.08
N ILE A 46 -1.30 -2.33 -12.27
CA ILE A 46 -1.55 -2.33 -10.84
C ILE A 46 -2.27 -1.03 -10.49
N GLY A 47 -3.39 -1.14 -9.78
CA GLY A 47 -4.09 0.03 -9.23
C GLY A 47 -3.90 0.06 -7.72
N ALA A 48 -3.69 1.25 -7.14
CA ALA A 48 -3.69 1.43 -5.70
C ALA A 48 -4.53 2.66 -5.33
N GLY A 49 -5.55 2.44 -4.50
CA GLY A 49 -6.44 3.48 -3.99
C GLY A 49 -6.24 3.69 -2.49
N PHE A 50 -6.15 4.94 -2.09
CA PHE A 50 -6.05 5.36 -0.69
C PHE A 50 -7.10 6.44 -0.43
N ASP A 51 -7.95 6.25 0.58
CA ASP A 51 -8.97 7.22 0.95
C ASP A 51 -9.12 7.29 2.48
N TRP A 52 -8.77 8.44 3.04
CA TRP A 52 -8.86 8.70 4.48
C TRP A 52 -10.22 9.27 4.91
N ARG A 53 -11.19 9.32 4.01
CA ARG A 53 -12.58 9.75 4.30
C ARG A 53 -13.49 8.60 4.68
N GLU A 54 -12.98 7.37 4.65
CA GLU A 54 -13.75 6.19 5.04
C GLU A 54 -14.17 6.26 6.51
N THR A 55 -15.45 6.13 6.77
CA THR A 55 -16.05 6.23 8.12
C THR A 55 -16.69 4.94 8.59
N SER A 56 -16.80 3.91 7.73
CA SER A 56 -17.41 2.61 8.07
C SER A 56 -16.43 1.65 8.75
N GLY A 57 -15.20 2.06 8.93
CA GLY A 57 -14.13 1.26 9.51
C GLY A 57 -12.92 1.14 8.58
N GLU A 58 -11.82 0.60 9.09
CA GLU A 58 -10.62 0.42 8.30
C GLU A 58 -10.82 -0.62 7.20
N ILE A 59 -10.65 -0.21 5.95
CA ILE A 59 -10.59 -1.10 4.80
C ILE A 59 -9.13 -1.23 4.38
N TRP A 60 -8.60 -2.43 4.45
CA TRP A 60 -7.25 -2.76 4.03
C TRP A 60 -7.26 -4.08 3.26
N THR A 61 -7.01 -4.02 1.96
CA THR A 61 -7.07 -5.19 1.07
C THR A 61 -6.02 -5.07 -0.03
N ILE A 62 -5.34 -6.20 -0.31
CA ILE A 62 -4.51 -6.37 -1.50
C ILE A 62 -5.02 -7.59 -2.26
N GLU A 63 -5.36 -7.41 -3.52
CA GLU A 63 -5.82 -8.48 -4.40
C GLU A 63 -4.82 -8.67 -5.55
N VAL A 64 -4.47 -9.93 -5.82
CA VAL A 64 -3.54 -10.30 -6.88
C VAL A 64 -4.14 -11.43 -7.69
N THR A 65 -4.14 -11.28 -9.02
CA THR A 65 -4.43 -12.38 -9.93
C THR A 65 -3.12 -12.82 -10.57
N THR A 66 -2.78 -14.08 -10.39
CA THR A 66 -1.56 -14.67 -10.97
C THR A 66 -1.71 -14.92 -12.46
N GLY A 67 -0.61 -15.06 -13.19
CA GLY A 67 -0.62 -15.41 -14.61
C GLY A 67 -1.27 -16.77 -14.93
N ARG A 68 -1.48 -17.62 -13.91
CA ARG A 68 -2.19 -18.89 -14.02
C ARG A 68 -3.67 -18.80 -13.64
N GLY A 69 -4.18 -17.60 -13.34
CA GLY A 69 -5.58 -17.33 -13.00
C GLY A 69 -5.94 -17.56 -11.54
N ALA A 70 -5.02 -17.97 -10.67
CA ALA A 70 -5.29 -18.05 -9.24
C ALA A 70 -5.44 -16.65 -8.64
N THR A 71 -6.40 -16.48 -7.73
CA THR A 71 -6.65 -15.23 -7.02
C THR A 71 -6.12 -15.31 -5.59
N LEU A 72 -5.41 -14.27 -5.17
CA LEU A 72 -4.89 -14.11 -3.82
C LEU A 72 -5.51 -12.84 -3.24
N LYS A 73 -6.05 -12.91 -2.03
CA LYS A 73 -6.59 -11.76 -1.32
C LYS A 73 -6.00 -11.68 0.07
N LEU A 74 -5.32 -10.61 0.36
CA LEU A 74 -4.73 -10.31 1.66
C LEU A 74 -5.60 -9.26 2.36
N GLU A 75 -6.03 -9.53 3.57
CA GLU A 75 -6.95 -8.71 4.36
C GLU A 75 -6.42 -8.51 5.79
N ARG A 76 -7.06 -7.61 6.53
CA ARG A 76 -6.84 -7.40 7.96
C ARG A 76 -5.36 -7.07 8.28
N GLY A 77 -4.77 -6.14 7.51
CA GLY A 77 -3.38 -5.75 7.71
C GLY A 77 -2.36 -6.86 7.40
N GLY A 78 -2.73 -7.87 6.61
CA GLY A 78 -1.88 -9.00 6.27
C GLY A 78 -2.07 -10.24 7.14
N ALA A 79 -2.97 -10.20 8.13
CA ALA A 79 -3.21 -11.33 9.02
C ALA A 79 -4.06 -12.44 8.38
N ARG A 80 -4.76 -12.16 7.29
CA ARG A 80 -5.64 -13.12 6.61
C ARG A 80 -5.32 -13.21 5.12
N LEU A 81 -5.06 -14.44 4.64
CA LEU A 81 -4.83 -14.74 3.23
C LEU A 81 -5.91 -15.70 2.72
N LEU A 82 -6.54 -15.32 1.62
CA LEU A 82 -7.42 -16.20 0.85
C LEU A 82 -6.72 -16.55 -0.47
N VAL A 83 -6.87 -17.81 -0.87
CA VAL A 83 -6.45 -18.32 -2.20
C VAL A 83 -7.70 -18.90 -2.86
N ASP A 84 -8.07 -18.39 -4.03
CA ASP A 84 -9.29 -18.76 -4.76
C ASP A 84 -10.53 -18.72 -3.85
N ALA A 85 -10.68 -17.59 -3.13
CA ALA A 85 -11.73 -17.33 -2.15
C ALA A 85 -11.74 -18.26 -0.90
N LYS A 86 -10.77 -19.18 -0.78
CA LYS A 86 -10.65 -20.07 0.37
C LYS A 86 -9.63 -19.51 1.36
N VAL A 87 -10.01 -19.36 2.62
CA VAL A 87 -9.10 -18.95 3.70
C VAL A 87 -7.98 -19.99 3.85
N THR A 88 -6.76 -19.55 3.65
CA THR A 88 -5.55 -20.38 3.75
C THR A 88 -4.76 -20.04 5.00
N ILE A 89 -4.73 -18.75 5.37
CA ILE A 89 -4.09 -18.25 6.60
C ILE A 89 -5.09 -17.32 7.29
N ASP A 90 -5.25 -17.48 8.58
CA ASP A 90 -5.98 -16.54 9.45
C ASP A 90 -5.31 -16.59 10.84
N THR A 91 -4.48 -15.62 11.13
CA THR A 91 -3.65 -15.57 12.33
C THR A 91 -3.86 -14.24 13.07
N PRO A 92 -3.58 -14.19 14.37
CA PRO A 92 -3.50 -12.91 15.04
C PRO A 92 -2.44 -12.00 14.40
N PRO A 93 -2.61 -10.67 14.42
CA PRO A 93 -1.60 -9.73 13.96
C PRO A 93 -0.28 -9.94 14.69
N ARG A 94 0.82 -10.05 13.94
CA ARG A 94 2.18 -10.25 14.48
C ARG A 94 3.16 -9.17 14.04
N GLU A 95 2.69 -8.17 13.35
CA GLU A 95 3.51 -7.13 12.72
C GLU A 95 4.62 -6.59 13.62
N TYR A 96 4.27 -6.11 14.82
CA TYR A 96 5.27 -5.55 15.73
C TYR A 96 6.23 -6.60 16.29
N GLN A 97 5.76 -7.82 16.54
CA GLN A 97 6.61 -8.89 17.06
C GLN A 97 7.69 -9.25 16.02
N ASP A 98 7.28 -9.38 14.75
CA ASP A 98 8.17 -9.77 13.67
C ASP A 98 9.13 -8.62 13.30
N ILE A 99 8.68 -7.35 13.35
CA ILE A 99 9.55 -6.17 13.20
C ILE A 99 10.62 -6.13 14.30
N TYR A 100 10.27 -6.31 15.57
CA TYR A 100 11.25 -6.30 16.65
C TYR A 100 12.21 -7.49 16.57
N ALA A 101 11.74 -8.68 16.21
CA ALA A 101 12.61 -9.82 15.99
C ALA A 101 13.63 -9.54 14.88
N ARG A 102 13.17 -9.02 13.74
CA ARG A 102 14.03 -8.64 12.62
C ARG A 102 15.04 -7.56 13.00
N PHE A 103 14.61 -6.55 13.73
CA PHE A 103 15.49 -5.49 14.21
C PHE A 103 16.60 -6.02 15.12
N ALA A 104 16.28 -6.95 16.03
CA ALA A 104 17.28 -7.59 16.90
C ALA A 104 18.32 -8.39 16.09
N GLU A 105 17.88 -9.13 15.05
CA GLU A 105 18.78 -9.85 14.15
C GLU A 105 19.74 -8.89 13.41
N LEU A 106 19.24 -7.79 12.90
CA LEU A 106 20.04 -6.78 12.18
C LEU A 106 21.07 -6.13 13.10
N LEU A 107 20.68 -5.80 14.33
CA LEU A 107 21.61 -5.28 15.35
C LEU A 107 22.72 -6.29 15.68
N ALA A 108 22.37 -7.54 15.92
CA ALA A 108 23.33 -8.60 16.22
C ALA A 108 24.31 -8.83 15.06
N ALA A 109 23.83 -8.68 13.82
CA ALA A 109 24.67 -8.83 12.61
C ALA A 109 25.44 -7.56 12.24
N GLY A 110 25.23 -6.42 12.92
CA GLY A 110 25.81 -5.13 12.53
C GLY A 110 25.40 -4.67 11.13
N ARG A 111 24.18 -4.99 10.70
CA ARG A 111 23.67 -4.74 9.35
C ARG A 111 22.51 -3.75 9.36
N SER A 112 22.40 -3.02 8.26
CA SER A 112 21.25 -2.18 7.93
C SER A 112 20.43 -2.84 6.82
N GLU A 113 19.11 -2.65 6.87
CA GLU A 113 18.18 -3.08 5.85
C GLU A 113 17.24 -1.93 5.53
N VAL A 114 17.44 -1.32 4.37
CA VAL A 114 16.65 -0.17 3.91
C VAL A 114 16.19 -0.43 2.49
N ASP A 115 14.86 -0.41 2.29
CA ASP A 115 14.25 -0.45 0.98
C ASP A 115 13.64 0.92 0.63
N PRO A 116 14.24 1.71 -0.28
CA PRO A 116 13.71 3.00 -0.67
C PRO A 116 12.60 2.93 -1.72
N ARG A 117 12.36 1.77 -2.36
CA ARG A 117 11.39 1.61 -3.46
C ARG A 117 9.99 2.14 -3.13
N PRO A 118 9.40 1.87 -1.96
CA PRO A 118 8.09 2.42 -1.62
C PRO A 118 8.07 3.95 -1.56
N LEU A 119 9.17 4.56 -1.11
CA LEU A 119 9.29 6.03 -1.03
C LEU A 119 9.44 6.65 -2.41
N TRP A 120 10.11 5.98 -3.35
CA TRP A 120 10.19 6.43 -4.75
C TRP A 120 8.80 6.46 -5.38
N LEU A 121 7.96 5.42 -5.16
CA LEU A 121 6.59 5.41 -5.68
C LEU A 121 5.76 6.58 -5.13
N VAL A 122 5.93 6.91 -3.83
CA VAL A 122 5.27 8.09 -3.24
C VAL A 122 5.77 9.38 -3.90
N ALA A 123 7.09 9.53 -4.04
CA ALA A 123 7.68 10.72 -4.64
C ALA A 123 7.21 10.91 -6.09
N ASP A 124 7.23 9.86 -6.90
CA ASP A 124 6.77 9.88 -8.28
C ASP A 124 5.28 10.25 -8.37
N ALA A 125 4.44 9.70 -7.49
CA ALA A 125 3.03 10.04 -7.41
C ALA A 125 2.82 11.54 -7.14
N PHE A 126 3.62 12.16 -6.27
CA PHE A 126 3.56 13.59 -6.00
C PHE A 126 4.13 14.45 -7.14
N LEU A 127 5.16 13.97 -7.82
CA LEU A 127 5.83 14.72 -8.90
C LEU A 127 5.00 14.74 -10.18
N MET A 128 4.34 13.64 -10.54
CA MET A 128 3.62 13.50 -11.81
C MET A 128 2.10 13.50 -11.66
N GLY A 129 1.59 13.42 -10.43
CA GLY A 129 0.17 13.27 -10.16
C GLY A 129 -0.65 14.51 -10.47
N GLU A 130 -1.85 14.28 -11.02
CA GLU A 130 -2.86 15.32 -11.16
C GLU A 130 -3.35 15.76 -9.78
N ARG A 131 -3.28 17.05 -9.51
CA ARG A 131 -3.80 17.64 -8.28
C ARG A 131 -5.25 18.05 -8.46
N VAL A 132 -6.16 17.42 -7.73
CA VAL A 132 -7.57 17.75 -7.69
C VAL A 132 -7.91 18.39 -6.36
N VAL A 133 -8.53 19.58 -6.38
CA VAL A 133 -8.96 20.25 -5.14
C VAL A 133 -10.42 19.92 -4.87
N THR A 134 -10.71 19.48 -3.66
CA THR A 134 -12.08 19.24 -3.17
C THR A 134 -12.50 20.27 -2.12
N GLY A 135 -13.73 20.20 -1.63
CA GLY A 135 -14.20 21.02 -0.52
C GLY A 135 -13.31 20.93 0.72
N PRO A 136 -13.41 21.85 1.67
CA PRO A 136 -12.65 21.78 2.92
C PRO A 136 -12.98 20.49 3.68
N PHE A 137 -11.97 19.93 4.35
CA PHE A 137 -12.12 18.76 5.20
C PHE A 137 -11.89 19.16 6.66
N GLU A 138 -12.89 18.88 7.49
CA GLU A 138 -12.81 19.03 8.93
C GLU A 138 -12.87 17.64 9.57
N TRP A 139 -11.86 17.32 10.39
CA TRP A 139 -11.84 16.10 11.14
C TRP A 139 -12.93 16.15 12.22
N GLN A 140 -13.90 15.26 12.11
CA GLN A 140 -14.92 15.06 13.16
C GLN A 140 -14.44 13.94 14.10
N GLY A 141 -13.29 14.12 14.71
CA GLY A 141 -12.82 13.24 15.77
C GLY A 141 -13.59 13.52 17.04
N ASP A 142 -14.08 12.49 17.71
CA ASP A 142 -14.61 12.61 19.07
C ASP A 142 -13.52 13.20 19.97
N VAL A 143 -13.84 14.30 20.63
CA VAL A 143 -13.03 14.97 21.65
C VAL A 143 -13.16 14.19 22.94
#